data_749d71ead01f64506266dfdb01b55b69
#
_entry.id   749d71ead01f64506266dfdb01b55b69
#
_cell.length_a   1.000
_cell.length_b   1.000
_cell.length_c   1.000
_cell.angle_alpha   90.00
_cell.angle_beta   90.00
_cell.angle_gamma   90.00
#
_symmetry.space_group_name_H-M   'P 1'
#
loop_
_entity.id
_entity.type
_entity.pdbx_description
1 polymer ?
#
loop_
_entity_poly.entity_id
_entity_poly.type
_entity_poly.pdbx_seq_one_letter_code
_entity_poly.pdbx_strand_id
1 'polypeptide(L)'
;MDVKDLSFGYTQDNILFKDIAFTLQKGETLGIIGKNGKGKSTLLNTIAGELKQLNGDVNFHGTVEFGHFGQTNIAHLNPNNTVMDEIYVGNSKLSESTVRSICGSMMFSDDNAKKKISLLSGGEKSRVMLGQILAKDVNLLFLDEPTNHLDMQSIDALTIAIKKFKGSCIIVTHSEKLLRAVCDRLIIFAKDGAQYFDGNYDDFLEKIGWEEEEFEQKTKAAPKVDKKEQKRLRTALIQERSKLTSPLKKEIEKLETKIMEIEELLEDEHKELIVVSGNGDNSRLIELSGIVTKHEKEVDDKFELLEIAQTKLDEITEEYEIKLQDL
;
A
#
# COMPACT_ATOMS: atom_id res chain seq x y z
N MET A 1 11.95 -16.25 13.36
CA MET A 1 12.95 -15.20 13.04
C MET A 1 13.18 -14.36 14.28
N ASP A 2 14.45 -14.10 14.61
CA ASP A 2 14.82 -13.24 15.74
C ASP A 2 15.59 -12.03 15.25
N VAL A 3 15.19 -10.86 15.71
CA VAL A 3 15.86 -9.58 15.47
C VAL A 3 16.38 -9.07 16.81
N LYS A 4 17.68 -8.73 16.87
CA LYS A 4 18.35 -8.26 18.09
C LYS A 4 19.11 -6.97 17.82
N ASP A 5 18.85 -5.97 18.65
CA ASP A 5 19.54 -4.66 18.69
C ASP A 5 19.72 -4.01 17.31
N LEU A 6 18.73 -4.23 16.41
CA LEU A 6 18.78 -3.77 15.03
C LEU A 6 18.72 -2.24 14.96
N SER A 7 19.75 -1.66 14.33
CA SER A 7 19.86 -0.22 14.16
C SER A 7 20.25 0.11 12.72
N PHE A 8 19.68 1.17 12.17
CA PHE A 8 19.95 1.64 10.83
C PHE A 8 19.99 3.18 10.76
N GLY A 9 20.84 3.67 9.90
CA GLY A 9 20.94 5.07 9.49
C GLY A 9 21.70 5.17 8.18
N TYR A 10 21.43 6.20 7.40
CA TYR A 10 22.15 6.45 6.15
C TYR A 10 23.60 6.91 6.40
N THR A 11 23.84 7.50 7.56
CA THR A 11 25.18 7.84 8.10
C THR A 11 25.20 7.51 9.59
N GLN A 12 26.41 7.43 10.17
CA GLN A 12 26.56 7.20 11.61
C GLN A 12 25.93 8.30 12.48
N ASP A 13 25.80 9.50 11.95
CA ASP A 13 25.23 10.66 12.63
C ASP A 13 23.72 10.82 12.39
N ASN A 14 23.16 10.11 11.40
CA ASN A 14 21.73 10.17 11.06
C ASN A 14 21.08 8.78 11.21
N ILE A 15 20.80 8.42 12.46
CA ILE A 15 20.18 7.15 12.83
C ILE A 15 18.67 7.28 12.64
N LEU A 16 18.07 6.38 11.87
CA LEU A 16 16.65 6.34 11.57
C LEU A 16 15.86 5.56 12.62
N PHE A 17 16.43 4.42 13.05
CA PHE A 17 15.91 3.62 14.15
C PHE A 17 17.06 2.90 14.87
N LYS A 18 16.85 2.59 16.15
CA LYS A 18 17.88 2.05 17.03
C LYS A 18 17.33 0.98 17.96
N ASP A 19 18.16 -0.05 18.21
CA ASP A 19 17.96 -1.07 19.23
C ASP A 19 16.60 -1.80 19.12
N ILE A 20 16.13 -2.05 17.88
CA ILE A 20 14.90 -2.82 17.65
C ILE A 20 15.17 -4.28 17.92
N ALA A 21 14.39 -4.87 18.81
CA ALA A 21 14.46 -6.29 19.13
C ALA A 21 13.05 -6.90 19.18
N PHE A 22 12.86 -8.02 18.48
CA PHE A 22 11.61 -8.80 18.52
C PHE A 22 11.83 -10.21 17.97
N THR A 23 10.89 -11.08 18.27
CA THR A 23 10.80 -12.42 17.70
C THR A 23 9.50 -12.56 16.93
N LEU A 24 9.58 -12.99 15.67
CA LEU A 24 8.43 -13.34 14.84
C LEU A 24 8.30 -14.86 14.79
N GLN A 25 7.17 -15.39 15.31
CA GLN A 25 6.87 -16.81 15.29
C GLN A 25 6.22 -17.21 13.96
N LYS A 26 6.19 -18.52 13.70
CA LYS A 26 5.55 -19.05 12.50
C LYS A 26 4.04 -18.77 12.52
N GLY A 27 3.54 -18.23 11.45
CA GLY A 27 2.11 -17.89 11.28
C GLY A 27 1.71 -16.55 11.86
N GLU A 28 2.63 -15.80 12.47
CA GLU A 28 2.35 -14.45 12.98
C GLU A 28 2.48 -13.39 11.89
N THR A 29 1.69 -12.34 12.03
CA THR A 29 1.75 -11.13 11.21
C THR A 29 2.16 -9.94 12.07
N LEU A 30 3.29 -9.31 11.69
CA LEU A 30 3.84 -8.13 12.32
C LEU A 30 3.52 -6.89 11.48
N GLY A 31 2.76 -5.95 12.04
CA GLY A 31 2.48 -4.65 11.41
C GLY A 31 3.56 -3.63 11.74
N ILE A 32 3.98 -2.83 10.77
CA ILE A 32 4.86 -1.68 10.99
C ILE A 32 4.05 -0.42 10.70
N ILE A 33 3.82 0.40 11.75
CA ILE A 33 2.98 1.58 11.69
C ILE A 33 3.73 2.84 12.10
N GLY A 34 3.24 4.00 11.68
CA GLY A 34 3.84 5.31 12.00
C GLY A 34 3.69 6.29 10.86
N LYS A 35 4.09 7.55 11.08
CA LYS A 35 4.01 8.62 10.07
C LYS A 35 4.90 8.33 8.86
N ASN A 36 4.57 8.94 7.71
CA ASN A 36 5.38 8.83 6.51
C ASN A 36 6.79 9.43 6.72
N GLY A 37 7.77 8.90 5.99
CA GLY A 37 9.17 9.36 6.08
C GLY A 37 9.92 8.93 7.36
N LYS A 38 9.33 8.18 8.28
CA LYS A 38 9.94 7.77 9.55
C LYS A 38 10.84 6.53 9.45
N GLY A 39 10.90 5.87 8.29
CA GLY A 39 11.79 4.72 8.10
C GLY A 39 11.11 3.35 8.13
N LYS A 40 9.78 3.27 7.98
CA LYS A 40 9.03 2.00 7.98
C LYS A 40 9.50 1.05 6.88
N SER A 41 9.50 1.51 5.62
CA SER A 41 10.02 0.74 4.47
C SER A 41 11.50 0.44 4.60
N THR A 42 12.27 1.37 5.19
CA THR A 42 13.69 1.16 5.47
C THR A 42 13.90 0.03 6.47
N LEU A 43 13.09 -0.05 7.53
CA LEU A 43 13.14 -1.17 8.49
C LEU A 43 12.78 -2.49 7.80
N LEU A 44 11.71 -2.52 7.00
CA LEU A 44 11.31 -3.69 6.23
C LEU A 44 12.46 -4.20 5.34
N ASN A 45 13.07 -3.29 4.57
CA ASN A 45 14.17 -3.61 3.65
C ASN A 45 15.46 -4.01 4.39
N THR A 46 15.70 -3.47 5.59
CA THR A 46 16.82 -3.89 6.43
C THR A 46 16.61 -5.31 6.96
N ILE A 47 15.39 -5.65 7.40
CA ILE A 47 15.05 -7.01 7.85
C ILE A 47 15.13 -8.00 6.66
N ALA A 48 14.70 -7.59 5.47
CA ALA A 48 14.79 -8.40 4.25
C ALA A 48 16.24 -8.60 3.75
N GLY A 49 17.22 -7.85 4.31
CA GLY A 49 18.61 -7.91 3.92
C GLY A 49 18.97 -7.10 2.67
N GLU A 50 18.06 -6.28 2.18
CA GLU A 50 18.29 -5.37 1.04
C GLU A 50 19.12 -4.14 1.45
N LEU A 51 19.01 -3.73 2.72
CA LEU A 51 19.80 -2.65 3.30
C LEU A 51 20.68 -3.20 4.42
N LYS A 52 21.94 -2.76 4.45
CA LYS A 52 22.90 -3.20 5.47
C LYS A 52 22.70 -2.40 6.74
N GLN A 53 22.44 -3.08 7.85
CA GLN A 53 22.30 -2.50 9.18
C GLN A 53 23.61 -1.91 9.70
N LEU A 54 23.52 -0.91 10.59
CA LEU A 54 24.67 -0.35 11.31
C LEU A 54 25.06 -1.23 12.49
N ASN A 55 24.08 -1.80 13.19
CA ASN A 55 24.27 -2.68 14.35
C ASN A 55 23.12 -3.69 14.44
N GLY A 56 23.35 -4.77 15.19
CA GLY A 56 22.36 -5.80 15.46
C GLY A 56 22.35 -6.91 14.42
N ASP A 57 21.52 -7.92 14.69
CA ASP A 57 21.42 -9.14 13.89
C ASP A 57 19.99 -9.50 13.55
N VAL A 58 19.79 -9.99 12.32
CA VAL A 58 18.55 -10.62 11.86
C VAL A 58 18.83 -12.11 11.62
N ASN A 59 18.27 -12.96 12.46
CA ASN A 59 18.50 -14.39 12.42
C ASN A 59 17.25 -15.14 11.99
N PHE A 60 17.32 -15.83 10.86
CA PHE A 60 16.27 -16.71 10.36
C PHE A 60 16.53 -18.14 10.86
N HIS A 61 15.52 -18.76 11.46
CA HIS A 61 15.59 -20.13 11.93
C HIS A 61 15.00 -21.10 10.90
N GLY A 62 15.78 -22.11 10.52
CA GLY A 62 15.37 -23.07 9.50
C GLY A 62 15.45 -22.51 8.07
N THR A 63 14.79 -23.19 7.16
CA THR A 63 14.72 -22.76 5.75
C THR A 63 13.64 -21.69 5.62
N VAL A 64 14.06 -20.45 5.44
CA VAL A 64 13.15 -19.33 5.17
C VAL A 64 13.26 -18.95 3.70
N GLU A 65 12.14 -19.08 3.00
CA GLU A 65 11.95 -18.56 1.65
C GLU A 65 10.99 -17.36 1.75
N PHE A 66 11.44 -16.19 1.33
CA PHE A 66 10.63 -14.98 1.44
C PHE A 66 10.20 -14.41 0.10
N GLY A 67 9.00 -13.83 0.10
CA GLY A 67 8.47 -13.02 -1.00
C GLY A 67 8.41 -11.56 -0.58
N HIS A 68 8.90 -10.67 -1.45
CA HIS A 68 8.83 -9.24 -1.22
C HIS A 68 7.85 -8.59 -2.20
N PHE A 69 6.89 -7.84 -1.68
CA PHE A 69 5.96 -7.02 -2.43
C PHE A 69 6.23 -5.54 -2.11
N GLY A 70 6.73 -4.81 -3.09
CA GLY A 70 6.94 -3.36 -3.04
C GLY A 70 6.35 -2.69 -4.28
N GLN A 71 6.17 -1.38 -4.24
CA GLN A 71 5.55 -0.60 -5.32
C GLN A 71 6.24 -0.73 -6.69
N THR A 72 7.52 -1.06 -6.74
CA THR A 72 8.31 -1.15 -7.98
C THR A 72 8.03 -2.39 -8.83
N ASN A 73 7.29 -3.35 -8.31
CA ASN A 73 7.20 -4.68 -8.93
C ASN A 73 6.10 -4.82 -10.00
N ILE A 74 5.12 -3.91 -10.07
CA ILE A 74 4.01 -3.99 -11.04
C ILE A 74 4.51 -3.88 -12.49
N ALA A 75 5.60 -3.17 -12.73
CA ALA A 75 6.23 -3.05 -14.04
C ALA A 75 6.84 -4.37 -14.59
N HIS A 76 6.95 -5.41 -13.76
CA HIS A 76 7.54 -6.69 -14.16
C HIS A 76 6.55 -7.70 -14.74
N LEU A 77 5.25 -7.42 -14.72
CA LEU A 77 4.24 -8.29 -15.33
C LEU A 77 4.38 -8.28 -16.86
N ASN A 78 4.34 -9.46 -17.49
CA ASN A 78 4.38 -9.56 -18.94
C ASN A 78 3.01 -9.22 -19.55
N PRO A 79 2.87 -8.15 -20.33
CA PRO A 79 1.60 -7.70 -20.88
C PRO A 79 0.92 -8.72 -21.80
N ASN A 80 1.69 -9.66 -22.37
CA ASN A 80 1.18 -10.68 -23.30
C ASN A 80 0.66 -11.94 -22.59
N ASN A 81 1.02 -12.16 -21.33
CA ASN A 81 0.57 -13.30 -20.55
C ASN A 81 -0.88 -13.10 -20.10
N THR A 82 -1.57 -14.21 -19.82
CA THR A 82 -2.82 -14.17 -19.08
C THR A 82 -2.56 -14.06 -17.58
N VAL A 83 -3.61 -13.76 -16.80
CA VAL A 83 -3.54 -13.79 -15.32
C VAL A 83 -3.03 -15.13 -14.82
N MET A 84 -3.54 -16.24 -15.36
CA MET A 84 -3.09 -17.59 -15.00
C MET A 84 -1.62 -17.79 -15.32
N ASP A 85 -1.16 -17.38 -16.51
CA ASP A 85 0.23 -17.55 -16.93
C ASP A 85 1.16 -16.78 -15.99
N GLU A 86 0.78 -15.56 -15.58
CA GLU A 86 1.57 -14.77 -14.62
C GLU A 86 1.65 -15.43 -13.24
N ILE A 87 0.56 -16.05 -12.77
CA ILE A 87 0.61 -16.80 -11.51
C ILE A 87 1.50 -18.03 -11.64
N TYR A 88 1.50 -18.72 -12.79
CA TYR A 88 2.43 -19.81 -13.08
C TYR A 88 3.91 -19.36 -13.11
N VAL A 89 4.20 -18.12 -13.51
CA VAL A 89 5.56 -17.54 -13.40
C VAL A 89 6.06 -17.57 -11.95
N GLY A 90 5.16 -17.37 -10.98
CA GLY A 90 5.50 -17.50 -9.56
C GLY A 90 5.95 -18.90 -9.17
N ASN A 91 5.29 -19.93 -9.70
CA ASN A 91 5.64 -21.33 -9.46
C ASN A 91 5.03 -22.24 -10.55
N SER A 92 5.85 -22.67 -11.48
CA SER A 92 5.45 -23.52 -12.62
C SER A 92 5.09 -24.97 -12.23
N LYS A 93 5.34 -25.37 -10.98
CA LYS A 93 5.03 -26.73 -10.48
C LYS A 93 3.60 -26.84 -9.91
N LEU A 94 2.89 -25.75 -9.77
CA LEU A 94 1.52 -25.75 -9.23
C LEU A 94 0.57 -26.51 -10.18
N SER A 95 -0.41 -27.20 -9.58
CA SER A 95 -1.51 -27.75 -10.37
C SER A 95 -2.41 -26.63 -10.91
N GLU A 96 -3.05 -26.86 -12.04
CA GLU A 96 -4.02 -25.91 -12.60
C GLU A 96 -5.12 -25.55 -11.60
N SER A 97 -5.60 -26.51 -10.82
CA SER A 97 -6.60 -26.29 -9.78
C SER A 97 -6.11 -25.32 -8.69
N THR A 98 -4.83 -25.41 -8.31
CA THR A 98 -4.22 -24.51 -7.34
C THR A 98 -4.10 -23.10 -7.91
N VAL A 99 -3.64 -22.97 -9.17
CA VAL A 99 -3.53 -21.66 -9.83
C VAL A 99 -4.90 -21.01 -9.98
N ARG A 100 -5.94 -21.77 -10.37
CA ARG A 100 -7.33 -21.27 -10.42
C ARG A 100 -7.83 -20.84 -9.04
N SER A 101 -7.46 -21.56 -7.98
CA SER A 101 -7.81 -21.17 -6.60
C SER A 101 -7.14 -19.86 -6.20
N ILE A 102 -5.88 -19.65 -6.59
CA ILE A 102 -5.15 -18.38 -6.36
C ILE A 102 -5.82 -17.27 -7.19
N CYS A 103 -6.11 -17.49 -8.49
CA CYS A 103 -6.85 -16.53 -9.31
C CYS A 103 -8.17 -16.13 -8.63
N GLY A 104 -8.97 -17.10 -8.21
CA GLY A 104 -10.24 -16.85 -7.51
C GLY A 104 -10.08 -16.07 -6.22
N SER A 105 -9.01 -16.31 -5.43
CA SER A 105 -8.73 -15.54 -4.22
C SER A 105 -8.33 -14.08 -4.52
N MET A 106 -7.82 -13.83 -5.73
CA MET A 106 -7.49 -12.50 -6.26
C MET A 106 -8.64 -11.91 -7.10
N MET A 107 -9.85 -12.49 -7.03
CA MET A 107 -11.07 -12.06 -7.73
C MET A 107 -11.01 -12.22 -9.27
N PHE A 108 -10.16 -13.11 -9.76
CA PHE A 108 -10.16 -13.52 -11.16
C PHE A 108 -10.78 -14.91 -11.29
N SER A 109 -12.11 -14.95 -11.41
CA SER A 109 -12.85 -16.21 -11.63
C SER A 109 -13.04 -16.50 -13.12
N ASP A 110 -13.12 -17.77 -13.46
CA ASP A 110 -13.47 -18.30 -14.77
C ASP A 110 -12.71 -17.65 -15.95
N ASP A 111 -13.41 -16.91 -16.80
CA ASP A 111 -12.82 -16.29 -17.99
C ASP A 111 -11.95 -15.07 -17.65
N ASN A 112 -12.16 -14.41 -16.51
CA ASN A 112 -11.30 -13.32 -16.06
C ASN A 112 -9.86 -13.80 -15.81
N ALA A 113 -9.67 -15.04 -15.38
CA ALA A 113 -8.35 -15.65 -15.22
C ALA A 113 -7.58 -15.82 -16.55
N LYS A 114 -8.28 -15.77 -17.68
CA LYS A 114 -7.69 -15.84 -19.04
C LYS A 114 -7.47 -14.48 -19.68
N LYS A 115 -7.87 -13.39 -19.02
CA LYS A 115 -7.60 -12.03 -19.51
C LYS A 115 -6.11 -11.79 -19.61
N LYS A 116 -5.68 -11.07 -20.65
CA LYS A 116 -4.28 -10.64 -20.78
C LYS A 116 -3.97 -9.51 -19.81
N ILE A 117 -2.74 -9.50 -19.30
CA ILE A 117 -2.24 -8.46 -18.38
C ILE A 117 -2.34 -7.06 -18.98
N SER A 118 -2.17 -6.94 -20.32
CA SER A 118 -2.32 -5.67 -21.02
C SER A 118 -3.71 -5.04 -20.92
N LEU A 119 -4.74 -5.83 -20.64
CA LEU A 119 -6.15 -5.40 -20.55
C LEU A 119 -6.58 -5.09 -19.10
N LEU A 120 -5.68 -5.22 -18.14
CA LEU A 120 -5.98 -5.06 -16.73
C LEU A 120 -5.72 -3.64 -16.26
N SER A 121 -6.59 -3.12 -15.39
CA SER A 121 -6.38 -1.88 -14.63
C SER A 121 -5.18 -2.00 -13.67
N GLY A 122 -4.71 -0.87 -13.15
CA GLY A 122 -3.61 -0.85 -12.17
C GLY A 122 -3.89 -1.71 -10.93
N GLY A 123 -5.09 -1.61 -10.37
CA GLY A 123 -5.54 -2.41 -9.22
C GLY A 123 -5.61 -3.91 -9.55
N GLU A 124 -6.09 -4.29 -10.74
CA GLU A 124 -6.09 -5.69 -11.19
C GLU A 124 -4.66 -6.23 -11.36
N LYS A 125 -3.73 -5.45 -11.94
CA LYS A 125 -2.32 -5.82 -12.04
C LYS A 125 -1.69 -6.05 -10.66
N SER A 126 -2.01 -5.20 -9.67
CA SER A 126 -1.56 -5.39 -8.29
C SER A 126 -2.07 -6.70 -7.69
N ARG A 127 -3.32 -7.07 -7.94
CA ARG A 127 -3.88 -8.36 -7.50
C ARG A 127 -3.21 -9.56 -8.18
N VAL A 128 -2.90 -9.46 -9.49
CA VAL A 128 -2.16 -10.53 -10.19
C VAL A 128 -0.79 -10.72 -9.56
N MET A 129 -0.11 -9.66 -9.25
CA MET A 129 1.20 -9.70 -8.62
C MET A 129 1.17 -10.30 -7.22
N LEU A 130 0.15 -9.95 -6.41
CA LEU A 130 -0.08 -10.62 -5.14
C LEU A 130 -0.32 -12.13 -5.33
N GLY A 131 -1.13 -12.51 -6.33
CA GLY A 131 -1.34 -13.90 -6.70
C GLY A 131 -0.05 -14.61 -7.10
N GLN A 132 0.82 -13.95 -7.86
CA GLN A 132 2.13 -14.49 -8.26
C GLN A 132 3.05 -14.72 -7.04
N ILE A 133 3.04 -13.81 -6.06
CA ILE A 133 3.84 -13.97 -4.82
C ILE A 133 3.28 -15.11 -3.96
N LEU A 134 1.96 -15.21 -3.85
CA LEU A 134 1.31 -16.31 -3.11
C LEU A 134 1.48 -17.67 -3.79
N ALA A 135 1.73 -17.69 -5.10
CA ALA A 135 2.06 -18.91 -5.84
C ALA A 135 3.46 -19.43 -5.53
N LYS A 136 4.38 -18.55 -5.10
CA LYS A 136 5.73 -18.95 -4.70
C LYS A 136 5.67 -19.84 -3.46
N ASP A 137 6.62 -20.75 -3.36
CA ASP A 137 6.78 -21.61 -2.16
C ASP A 137 7.53 -20.80 -1.09
N VAL A 138 6.87 -19.75 -0.59
CA VAL A 138 7.44 -18.85 0.42
C VAL A 138 6.76 -19.09 1.77
N ASN A 139 7.47 -18.83 2.86
CA ASN A 139 6.97 -18.97 4.22
C ASN A 139 7.10 -17.68 5.05
N LEU A 140 7.66 -16.61 4.45
CA LEU A 140 7.69 -15.27 5.01
C LEU A 140 7.37 -14.25 3.90
N LEU A 141 6.41 -13.36 4.15
CA LEU A 141 6.03 -12.26 3.24
C LEU A 141 6.47 -10.92 3.83
N PHE A 142 7.13 -10.13 3.00
CA PHE A 142 7.38 -8.71 3.23
C PHE A 142 6.46 -7.89 2.34
N LEU A 143 5.56 -7.11 2.93
CA LEU A 143 4.57 -6.32 2.22
C LEU A 143 4.76 -4.83 2.56
N ASP A 144 5.20 -4.04 1.57
CA ASP A 144 5.38 -2.60 1.73
C ASP A 144 4.24 -1.85 1.04
N GLU A 145 3.36 -1.24 1.85
CA GLU A 145 2.16 -0.51 1.44
C GLU A 145 1.32 -1.25 0.37
N PRO A 146 0.95 -2.53 0.62
CA PRO A 146 0.28 -3.35 -0.39
C PRO A 146 -1.16 -2.89 -0.68
N THR A 147 -1.68 -1.94 0.07
CA THR A 147 -3.02 -1.36 -0.11
C THR A 147 -3.02 -0.12 -1.00
N ASN A 148 -1.86 0.43 -1.36
CA ASN A 148 -1.78 1.59 -2.24
C ASN A 148 -2.34 1.23 -3.63
N HIS A 149 -3.17 2.10 -4.18
CA HIS A 149 -3.84 1.94 -5.47
C HIS A 149 -4.80 0.72 -5.55
N LEU A 150 -5.19 0.13 -4.41
CA LEU A 150 -6.19 -0.91 -4.36
C LEU A 150 -7.56 -0.33 -3.98
N ASP A 151 -8.59 -0.75 -4.73
CA ASP A 151 -9.98 -0.52 -4.36
C ASP A 151 -10.39 -1.34 -3.11
N MET A 152 -11.55 -1.04 -2.56
CA MET A 152 -12.04 -1.70 -1.36
C MET A 152 -12.14 -3.22 -1.52
N GLN A 153 -12.56 -3.71 -2.70
CA GLN A 153 -12.71 -5.13 -2.98
C GLN A 153 -11.35 -5.82 -3.05
N SER A 154 -10.36 -5.16 -3.63
CA SER A 154 -8.97 -5.65 -3.68
C SER A 154 -8.32 -5.73 -2.30
N ILE A 155 -8.60 -4.76 -1.41
CA ILE A 155 -8.15 -4.80 -0.01
C ILE A 155 -8.79 -5.98 0.73
N ASP A 156 -10.06 -6.29 0.47
CA ASP A 156 -10.72 -7.45 1.05
C ASP A 156 -10.12 -8.77 0.53
N ALA A 157 -9.84 -8.87 -0.76
CA ALA A 157 -9.17 -10.03 -1.35
C ALA A 157 -7.75 -10.22 -0.76
N LEU A 158 -6.97 -9.15 -0.63
CA LEU A 158 -5.66 -9.16 0.03
C LEU A 158 -5.76 -9.63 1.49
N THR A 159 -6.73 -9.09 2.24
CA THR A 159 -6.96 -9.48 3.64
C THR A 159 -7.25 -10.96 3.77
N ILE A 160 -8.11 -11.52 2.91
CA ILE A 160 -8.44 -12.95 2.88
C ILE A 160 -7.20 -13.78 2.52
N ALA A 161 -6.40 -13.31 1.55
CA ALA A 161 -5.19 -13.99 1.12
C ALA A 161 -4.15 -14.08 2.23
N ILE A 162 -3.89 -12.98 2.96
CA ILE A 162 -2.97 -12.97 4.10
C ILE A 162 -3.47 -13.90 5.22
N LYS A 163 -4.77 -13.88 5.54
CA LYS A 163 -5.36 -14.79 6.55
C LYS A 163 -5.24 -16.27 6.19
N LYS A 164 -5.26 -16.60 4.90
CA LYS A 164 -5.09 -17.99 4.43
C LYS A 164 -3.64 -18.39 4.27
N PHE A 165 -2.73 -17.44 4.27
CA PHE A 165 -1.30 -17.72 4.16
C PHE A 165 -0.80 -18.46 5.39
N LYS A 166 -0.10 -19.59 5.18
CA LYS A 166 0.37 -20.45 6.28
C LYS A 166 1.73 -20.04 6.85
N GLY A 167 2.37 -19.06 6.24
CA GLY A 167 3.63 -18.48 6.68
C GLY A 167 3.42 -17.26 7.57
N SER A 168 4.51 -16.57 7.86
CA SER A 168 4.51 -15.31 8.61
C SER A 168 4.52 -14.12 7.66
N CYS A 169 4.07 -12.96 8.15
CA CYS A 169 4.02 -11.74 7.35
C CYS A 169 4.61 -10.56 8.13
N ILE A 170 5.36 -9.71 7.46
CA ILE A 170 5.72 -8.37 7.95
C ILE A 170 5.13 -7.36 6.98
N ILE A 171 4.28 -6.47 7.48
CA ILE A 171 3.50 -5.57 6.66
C ILE A 171 3.65 -4.12 7.10
N VAL A 172 4.04 -3.26 6.18
CA VAL A 172 3.96 -1.80 6.35
C VAL A 172 2.66 -1.35 5.71
N THR A 173 1.77 -0.70 6.44
CA THR A 173 0.53 -0.17 5.87
C THR A 173 -0.09 0.92 6.75
N HIS A 174 -0.86 1.81 6.10
CA HIS A 174 -1.71 2.80 6.75
C HIS A 174 -3.19 2.37 6.82
N SER A 175 -3.54 1.23 6.25
CA SER A 175 -4.91 0.72 6.26
C SER A 175 -5.28 0.14 7.62
N GLU A 176 -6.02 0.88 8.44
CA GLU A 176 -6.53 0.39 9.73
C GLU A 176 -7.35 -0.90 9.57
N LYS A 177 -8.16 -1.00 8.50
CA LYS A 177 -8.96 -2.19 8.20
C LYS A 177 -8.07 -3.42 8.07
N LEU A 178 -6.94 -3.30 7.36
CA LEU A 178 -6.00 -4.40 7.18
C LEU A 178 -5.27 -4.71 8.49
N LEU A 179 -4.76 -3.69 9.21
CA LEU A 179 -4.08 -3.86 10.50
C LEU A 179 -4.95 -4.62 11.51
N ARG A 180 -6.20 -4.19 11.71
CA ARG A 180 -7.17 -4.85 12.60
C ARG A 180 -7.44 -6.28 12.19
N ALA A 181 -7.45 -6.55 10.89
CA ALA A 181 -7.84 -7.85 10.39
C ALA A 181 -6.74 -8.90 10.47
N VAL A 182 -5.45 -8.51 10.36
CA VAL A 182 -4.36 -9.47 10.16
C VAL A 182 -3.18 -9.34 11.11
N CYS A 183 -2.97 -8.18 11.78
CA CYS A 183 -1.78 -7.99 12.60
C CYS A 183 -1.97 -8.49 14.02
N ASP A 184 -1.02 -9.34 14.45
CA ASP A 184 -0.95 -9.87 15.81
C ASP A 184 -0.15 -8.96 16.73
N ARG A 185 0.90 -8.34 16.19
CA ARG A 185 1.87 -7.48 16.89
C ARG A 185 2.29 -6.32 16.02
N LEU A 186 2.88 -5.28 16.64
CA LEU A 186 3.23 -4.06 15.95
C LEU A 186 4.66 -3.61 16.24
N ILE A 187 5.24 -2.89 15.27
CA ILE A 187 6.35 -1.96 15.48
C ILE A 187 5.82 -0.56 15.20
N ILE A 188 5.95 0.32 16.18
CA ILE A 188 5.37 1.66 16.16
C ILE A 188 6.51 2.65 15.99
N PHE A 189 6.50 3.42 14.89
CA PHE A 189 7.39 4.55 14.69
C PHE A 189 6.79 5.80 15.32
N ALA A 190 7.21 6.09 16.57
CA ALA A 190 6.84 7.27 17.34
C ALA A 190 7.89 8.38 17.20
N LYS A 191 7.75 9.47 17.97
CA LYS A 191 8.73 10.56 18.00
C LYS A 191 10.08 10.12 18.55
N ASP A 192 10.06 9.22 19.53
CA ASP A 192 11.25 8.77 20.26
C ASP A 192 11.93 7.56 19.57
N GLY A 193 11.53 7.24 18.35
CA GLY A 193 12.06 6.13 17.57
C GLY A 193 11.06 5.00 17.31
N ALA A 194 11.56 3.86 16.87
CA ALA A 194 10.75 2.68 16.61
C ALA A 194 10.72 1.78 17.84
N GLN A 195 9.53 1.31 18.24
CA GLN A 195 9.32 0.47 19.41
C GLN A 195 8.49 -0.74 19.05
N TYR A 196 8.88 -1.91 19.57
CA TYR A 196 8.07 -3.12 19.48
C TYR A 196 6.92 -3.07 20.49
N PHE A 197 5.73 -3.44 20.03
CA PHE A 197 4.51 -3.50 20.83
C PHE A 197 3.90 -4.90 20.76
N ASP A 198 3.81 -5.56 21.92
CA ASP A 198 3.24 -6.89 22.07
C ASP A 198 1.71 -6.80 22.23
N GLY A 199 1.01 -6.68 21.12
CA GLY A 199 -0.43 -6.56 21.02
C GLY A 199 -0.88 -6.19 19.61
N ASN A 200 -2.16 -6.38 19.34
CA ASN A 200 -2.76 -6.06 18.06
C ASN A 200 -3.04 -4.54 17.90
N TYR A 201 -3.65 -4.15 16.77
CA TYR A 201 -3.91 -2.74 16.49
C TYR A 201 -4.96 -2.11 17.42
N ASP A 202 -5.94 -2.88 17.89
CA ASP A 202 -6.94 -2.39 18.86
C ASP A 202 -6.32 -2.20 20.24
N ASP A 203 -5.47 -3.12 20.69
CA ASP A 203 -4.68 -2.98 21.92
C ASP A 203 -3.77 -1.74 21.88
N PHE A 204 -3.19 -1.44 20.72
CA PHE A 204 -2.39 -0.23 20.54
C PHE A 204 -3.23 1.04 20.71
N LEU A 205 -4.42 1.09 20.10
CA LEU A 205 -5.31 2.25 20.22
C LEU A 205 -5.81 2.47 21.65
N GLU A 206 -6.04 1.39 22.40
CA GLU A 206 -6.47 1.48 23.81
C GLU A 206 -5.34 1.90 24.74
N LYS A 207 -4.13 1.36 24.58
CA LYS A 207 -3.02 1.52 25.51
C LYS A 207 -2.13 2.73 25.23
N ILE A 208 -1.90 3.03 23.97
CA ILE A 208 -0.96 4.07 23.53
C ILE A 208 -1.72 5.15 22.75
N GLY A 209 -2.51 4.76 21.73
CA GLY A 209 -3.15 5.67 20.78
C GLY A 209 -2.15 6.40 19.90
N TRP A 210 -2.65 7.21 18.98
CA TRP A 210 -1.82 8.16 18.25
C TRP A 210 -1.63 9.41 19.11
N GLU A 211 -0.41 9.83 19.37
CA GLU A 211 -0.05 10.97 20.25
C GLU A 211 -0.76 12.31 19.93
N GLU A 212 -1.59 12.37 18.91
CA GLU A 212 -2.34 13.58 18.54
C GLU A 212 -3.45 13.95 19.53
N GLU A 213 -3.97 13.00 20.34
CA GLU A 213 -4.99 13.27 21.35
C GLU A 213 -4.44 13.74 22.70
N GLU A 214 -3.17 13.51 23.02
CA GLU A 214 -2.57 13.93 24.31
C GLU A 214 -2.17 15.42 24.35
N PHE A 215 -2.15 16.13 23.22
CA PHE A 215 -1.70 17.54 23.22
C PHE A 215 -2.72 18.52 23.80
N GLU A 216 -3.98 18.12 24.01
CA GLU A 216 -4.98 18.98 24.63
C GLU A 216 -5.04 18.88 26.17
N GLN A 217 -4.50 17.84 26.81
CA GLN A 217 -4.68 17.63 28.27
C GLN A 217 -3.44 17.89 29.14
N LYS A 218 -2.22 17.96 28.64
CA LYS A 218 -1.00 18.10 29.46
C LYS A 218 -0.29 19.46 29.43
N THR A 219 -0.91 20.55 29.03
CA THR A 219 -0.33 21.88 29.16
C THR A 219 -0.72 22.62 30.43
N LYS A 220 -0.40 22.00 31.58
CA LYS A 220 -0.30 22.77 32.84
C LYS A 220 1.04 22.45 33.49
N ALA A 221 2.01 23.33 33.30
CA ALA A 221 3.21 23.61 34.09
C ALA A 221 4.54 23.51 33.35
N ALA A 222 4.97 24.63 32.76
CA ALA A 222 6.37 25.11 32.77
C ALA A 222 6.50 26.46 32.01
N PRO A 223 7.58 27.24 32.15
CA PRO A 223 7.47 28.70 32.29
C PRO A 223 7.38 29.48 30.95
N LYS A 224 6.79 30.66 31.06
CA LYS A 224 6.38 31.58 29.99
C LYS A 224 7.57 32.08 29.15
N VAL A 225 7.62 31.69 27.89
CA VAL A 225 8.12 32.50 26.79
C VAL A 225 7.01 32.50 25.75
N ASP A 226 6.61 33.65 25.28
CA ASP A 226 5.52 34.07 24.42
C ASP A 226 4.73 32.98 23.61
N LYS A 227 4.09 32.07 24.32
CA LYS A 227 3.26 30.99 23.74
C LYS A 227 2.07 31.47 22.93
N LYS A 228 1.69 32.73 23.08
CA LYS A 228 0.52 33.32 22.40
C LYS A 228 0.85 33.68 20.95
N GLU A 229 2.09 34.06 20.69
CA GLU A 229 2.57 34.40 19.35
C GLU A 229 2.89 33.15 18.53
N GLN A 230 3.53 32.15 19.14
CA GLN A 230 3.75 30.84 18.52
C GLN A 230 2.43 30.14 18.17
N LYS A 231 1.44 30.18 19.05
CA LYS A 231 0.12 29.59 18.79
C LYS A 231 -0.62 30.33 17.67
N ARG A 232 -0.44 31.66 17.55
CA ARG A 232 -1.01 32.46 16.46
C ARG A 232 -0.34 32.12 15.12
N LEU A 233 0.99 32.02 15.09
CA LEU A 233 1.75 31.67 13.89
C LEU A 233 1.42 30.25 13.41
N ARG A 234 1.34 29.29 14.34
CA ARG A 234 0.95 27.91 14.03
C ARG A 234 -0.45 27.80 13.47
N THR A 235 -1.41 28.53 14.07
CA THR A 235 -2.80 28.56 13.59
C THR A 235 -2.87 29.21 12.20
N ALA A 236 -2.12 30.27 11.94
CA ALA A 236 -2.06 30.92 10.65
C ALA A 236 -1.50 29.98 9.56
N LEU A 237 -0.42 29.25 9.84
CA LEU A 237 0.17 28.27 8.93
C LEU A 237 -0.77 27.10 8.62
N ILE A 238 -1.49 26.58 9.63
CA ILE A 238 -2.50 25.54 9.44
C ILE A 238 -3.65 26.04 8.55
N GLN A 239 -4.11 27.28 8.78
CA GLN A 239 -5.16 27.86 7.94
C GLN A 239 -4.68 28.13 6.51
N GLU A 240 -3.45 28.56 6.33
CA GLU A 240 -2.85 28.76 5.02
C GLU A 240 -2.67 27.44 4.26
N ARG A 241 -2.13 26.42 4.90
CA ARG A 241 -2.10 25.05 4.35
C ARG A 241 -3.48 24.57 3.93
N SER A 242 -4.48 24.73 4.81
CA SER A 242 -5.85 24.30 4.53
C SER A 242 -6.45 25.02 3.33
N LYS A 243 -6.15 26.32 3.14
CA LYS A 243 -6.61 27.08 1.97
C LYS A 243 -5.99 26.60 0.67
N LEU A 244 -4.72 26.16 0.69
CA LEU A 244 -4.03 25.67 -0.49
C LEU A 244 -4.36 24.19 -0.79
N THR A 245 -4.53 23.36 0.24
CA THR A 245 -4.81 21.93 0.06
C THR A 245 -6.28 21.61 -0.17
N SER A 246 -7.23 22.42 0.33
CA SER A 246 -8.67 22.17 0.19
C SER A 246 -9.16 22.18 -1.28
N PRO A 247 -8.73 23.10 -2.15
CA PRO A 247 -9.11 23.05 -3.57
C PRO A 247 -8.53 21.81 -4.28
N LEU A 248 -7.27 21.43 -3.99
CA LEU A 248 -6.63 20.25 -4.57
C LEU A 248 -7.35 18.97 -4.16
N LYS A 249 -7.71 18.82 -2.87
CA LYS A 249 -8.48 17.68 -2.39
C LYS A 249 -9.83 17.54 -3.10
N LYS A 250 -10.52 18.67 -3.33
CA LYS A 250 -11.79 18.67 -4.08
C LYS A 250 -11.60 18.35 -5.56
N GLU A 251 -10.47 18.74 -6.13
CA GLU A 251 -10.11 18.42 -7.51
C GLU A 251 -9.82 16.93 -7.66
N ILE A 252 -9.04 16.36 -6.75
CA ILE A 252 -8.74 14.92 -6.65
C ILE A 252 -10.06 14.13 -6.55
N GLU A 253 -10.93 14.46 -5.61
CA GLU A 253 -12.23 13.79 -5.42
C GLU A 253 -13.10 13.84 -6.69
N LYS A 254 -13.09 14.98 -7.40
CA LYS A 254 -13.81 15.10 -8.67
C LYS A 254 -13.21 14.27 -9.80
N LEU A 255 -11.87 14.19 -9.87
CA LEU A 255 -11.19 13.39 -10.87
C LEU A 255 -11.43 11.91 -10.61
N GLU A 256 -11.31 11.46 -9.36
CA GLU A 256 -11.61 10.08 -8.95
C GLU A 256 -13.06 9.69 -9.29
N THR A 257 -14.03 10.56 -8.97
CA THR A 257 -15.44 10.32 -9.30
C THR A 257 -15.65 10.19 -10.81
N LYS A 258 -15.03 11.07 -11.63
CA LYS A 258 -15.15 11.02 -13.07
C LYS A 258 -14.45 9.80 -13.69
N ILE A 259 -13.32 9.39 -13.15
CA ILE A 259 -12.65 8.17 -13.58
C ILE A 259 -13.58 6.98 -13.35
N MET A 260 -14.17 6.87 -12.17
CA MET A 260 -15.12 5.78 -11.85
C MET A 260 -16.34 5.77 -12.80
N GLU A 261 -16.91 6.94 -13.09
CA GLU A 261 -18.05 7.07 -14.03
C GLU A 261 -17.68 6.57 -15.44
N ILE A 262 -16.48 6.93 -15.92
CA ILE A 262 -16.05 6.51 -17.27
C ILE A 262 -15.65 5.04 -17.29
N GLU A 263 -15.04 4.52 -16.23
CA GLU A 263 -14.71 3.09 -16.10
C GLU A 263 -15.99 2.23 -16.10
N GLU A 264 -17.06 2.67 -15.44
CA GLU A 264 -18.37 1.97 -15.47
C GLU A 264 -18.96 1.97 -16.88
N LEU A 265 -18.88 3.09 -17.61
CA LEU A 265 -19.31 3.16 -19.01
C LEU A 265 -18.47 2.23 -19.91
N LEU A 266 -17.17 2.21 -19.74
CA LEU A 266 -16.25 1.32 -20.47
C LEU A 266 -16.56 -0.16 -20.22
N GLU A 267 -16.94 -0.52 -19.01
CA GLU A 267 -17.33 -1.91 -18.71
C GLU A 267 -18.58 -2.33 -19.50
N ASP A 268 -19.56 -1.45 -19.61
CA ASP A 268 -20.79 -1.72 -20.36
C ASP A 268 -20.54 -1.73 -21.88
N GLU A 269 -19.73 -0.78 -22.37
CA GLU A 269 -19.32 -0.73 -23.79
C GLU A 269 -18.51 -1.97 -24.19
N HIS A 270 -17.62 -2.46 -23.36
CA HIS A 270 -16.89 -3.71 -23.59
C HIS A 270 -17.83 -4.93 -23.66
N LYS A 271 -18.87 -4.98 -22.80
CA LYS A 271 -19.90 -6.04 -22.86
C LYS A 271 -20.66 -5.98 -24.19
N GLU A 272 -21.07 -4.77 -24.62
CA GLU A 272 -21.74 -4.56 -25.90
C GLU A 272 -20.82 -4.97 -27.07
N LEU A 273 -19.56 -4.60 -27.04
CA LEU A 273 -18.56 -4.92 -28.07
C LEU A 273 -18.39 -6.44 -28.24
N ILE A 274 -18.42 -7.21 -27.16
CA ILE A 274 -18.40 -8.68 -27.21
C ILE A 274 -19.65 -9.22 -27.92
N VAL A 275 -20.83 -8.71 -27.61
CA VAL A 275 -22.11 -9.14 -28.22
C VAL A 275 -22.12 -8.80 -29.70
N VAL A 276 -21.73 -7.59 -30.09
CA VAL A 276 -21.72 -7.13 -31.49
C VAL A 276 -20.70 -7.92 -32.31
N SER A 277 -19.54 -8.25 -31.75
CA SER A 277 -18.53 -9.08 -32.43
C SER A 277 -19.05 -10.48 -32.74
N GLY A 278 -19.90 -11.05 -31.90
CA GLY A 278 -20.57 -12.35 -32.12
C GLY A 278 -21.66 -12.33 -33.21
N ASN A 279 -22.26 -11.15 -33.45
CA ASN A 279 -23.36 -10.99 -34.42
C ASN A 279 -22.88 -10.62 -35.84
N GLY A 280 -21.61 -10.36 -36.07
CA GLY A 280 -21.02 -10.05 -37.38
C GLY A 280 -21.36 -8.68 -37.94
N ASP A 281 -21.87 -7.73 -37.15
CA ASP A 281 -22.11 -6.34 -37.55
C ASP A 281 -20.84 -5.52 -37.50
N ASN A 282 -20.09 -5.54 -38.60
CA ASN A 282 -18.81 -4.83 -38.70
C ASN A 282 -18.93 -3.31 -38.60
N SER A 283 -20.07 -2.71 -39.03
CA SER A 283 -20.23 -1.26 -38.96
C SER A 283 -20.39 -0.80 -37.52
N ARG A 284 -21.20 -1.50 -36.74
CA ARG A 284 -21.41 -1.21 -35.31
C ARG A 284 -20.17 -1.51 -34.49
N LEU A 285 -19.40 -2.55 -34.85
CA LEU A 285 -18.15 -2.91 -34.22
C LEU A 285 -17.11 -1.79 -34.32
N ILE A 286 -16.95 -1.20 -35.52
CA ILE A 286 -16.02 -0.08 -35.77
C ILE A 286 -16.44 1.16 -34.97
N GLU A 287 -17.71 1.49 -34.96
CA GLU A 287 -18.25 2.64 -34.20
C GLU A 287 -17.97 2.47 -32.69
N LEU A 288 -18.34 1.32 -32.13
CA LEU A 288 -18.19 1.04 -30.69
C LEU A 288 -16.70 1.01 -30.28
N SER A 289 -15.84 0.40 -31.12
CA SER A 289 -14.40 0.39 -30.89
C SER A 289 -13.81 1.81 -30.87
N GLY A 290 -14.33 2.73 -31.70
CA GLY A 290 -13.92 4.13 -31.66
C GLY A 290 -14.36 4.87 -30.37
N ILE A 291 -15.54 4.54 -29.84
CA ILE A 291 -16.05 5.10 -28.57
C ILE A 291 -15.21 4.58 -27.40
N VAL A 292 -14.97 3.28 -27.32
CA VAL A 292 -14.12 2.66 -26.28
C VAL A 292 -12.73 3.29 -26.27
N THR A 293 -12.06 3.39 -27.42
CA THR A 293 -10.72 4.01 -27.50
C THR A 293 -10.73 5.48 -27.03
N LYS A 294 -11.83 6.20 -27.29
CA LYS A 294 -11.97 7.58 -26.82
C LYS A 294 -12.10 7.67 -25.31
N HIS A 295 -12.93 6.81 -24.71
CA HIS A 295 -13.11 6.76 -23.25
C HIS A 295 -11.88 6.25 -22.52
N GLU A 296 -11.18 5.25 -23.07
CA GLU A 296 -9.89 4.79 -22.53
C GLU A 296 -8.88 5.95 -22.47
N LYS A 297 -8.76 6.71 -23.57
CA LYS A 297 -7.89 7.89 -23.58
C LYS A 297 -8.33 8.95 -22.59
N GLU A 298 -9.63 9.16 -22.42
CA GLU A 298 -10.16 10.13 -21.44
C GLU A 298 -9.84 9.70 -20.00
N VAL A 299 -9.86 8.41 -19.71
CA VAL A 299 -9.44 7.85 -18.42
C VAL A 299 -7.95 8.09 -18.19
N ASP A 300 -7.11 7.80 -19.17
CA ASP A 300 -5.66 8.03 -19.09
C ASP A 300 -5.32 9.51 -18.85
N ASP A 301 -5.95 10.42 -19.60
CA ASP A 301 -5.76 11.87 -19.43
C ASP A 301 -6.18 12.33 -18.01
N LYS A 302 -7.23 11.72 -17.42
CA LYS A 302 -7.66 12.05 -16.05
C LYS A 302 -6.76 11.46 -14.99
N PHE A 303 -6.19 10.29 -15.20
CA PHE A 303 -5.18 9.72 -14.30
C PHE A 303 -3.92 10.57 -14.27
N GLU A 304 -3.46 11.09 -15.41
CA GLU A 304 -2.32 12.02 -15.46
C GLU A 304 -2.60 13.30 -14.65
N LEU A 305 -3.81 13.86 -14.80
CA LEU A 305 -4.21 15.02 -14.00
C LEU A 305 -4.32 14.70 -12.50
N LEU A 306 -4.80 13.52 -12.14
CA LEU A 306 -4.90 13.05 -10.76
C LEU A 306 -3.51 12.94 -10.12
N GLU A 307 -2.55 12.35 -10.84
CA GLU A 307 -1.17 12.21 -10.38
C GLU A 307 -0.50 13.58 -10.15
N ILE A 308 -0.72 14.53 -11.08
CA ILE A 308 -0.23 15.91 -10.93
C ILE A 308 -0.85 16.59 -9.70
N ALA A 309 -2.16 16.41 -9.48
CA ALA A 309 -2.85 17.02 -8.34
C ALA A 309 -2.40 16.41 -7.00
N GLN A 310 -2.20 15.11 -6.95
CA GLN A 310 -1.67 14.39 -5.78
C GLN A 310 -0.24 14.82 -5.45
N THR A 311 0.64 14.87 -6.46
CA THR A 311 2.03 15.34 -6.28
C THR A 311 2.07 16.75 -5.70
N LYS A 312 1.27 17.67 -6.24
CA LYS A 312 1.17 19.05 -5.70
C LYS A 312 0.64 19.09 -4.26
N LEU A 313 -0.34 18.23 -3.94
CA LEU A 313 -0.89 18.14 -2.58
C LEU A 313 0.17 17.66 -1.59
N ASP A 314 0.97 16.67 -2.00
CA ASP A 314 2.05 16.11 -1.18
C ASP A 314 3.18 17.12 -0.98
N GLU A 315 3.62 17.82 -2.05
CA GLU A 315 4.64 18.88 -1.97
C GLU A 315 4.21 20.01 -1.00
N ILE A 316 2.98 20.50 -1.12
CA ILE A 316 2.46 21.54 -0.21
C ILE A 316 2.37 21.01 1.22
N THR A 317 1.93 19.78 1.39
CA THR A 317 1.79 19.17 2.72
C THR A 317 3.16 19.04 3.40
N GLU A 318 4.16 18.55 2.67
CA GLU A 318 5.54 18.42 3.16
C GLU A 318 6.18 19.78 3.48
N GLU A 319 6.01 20.78 2.60
CA GLU A 319 6.51 22.15 2.84
C GLU A 319 5.96 22.75 4.14
N TYR A 320 4.65 22.60 4.36
CA TYR A 320 4.01 23.13 5.57
C TYR A 320 4.29 22.29 6.82
N GLU A 321 4.54 21.00 6.70
CA GLU A 321 5.01 20.17 7.81
C GLU A 321 6.40 20.61 8.28
N ILE A 322 7.34 20.89 7.37
CA ILE A 322 8.65 21.45 7.70
C ILE A 322 8.49 22.81 8.41
N LYS A 323 7.71 23.72 7.86
CA LYS A 323 7.44 25.04 8.48
C LYS A 323 6.82 24.95 9.89
N LEU A 324 5.99 23.92 10.12
CA LEU A 324 5.36 23.67 11.43
C LEU A 324 6.32 23.00 12.43
N GLN A 325 7.37 22.33 11.95
CA GLN A 325 8.43 21.75 12.79
C GLN A 325 9.44 22.79 13.25
N ASP A 326 9.67 23.84 12.45
CA ASP A 326 10.62 24.94 12.74
C ASP A 326 10.05 25.98 13.72
N LEU A 327 8.78 25.86 14.12
CA LEU A 327 8.06 26.73 15.06
C LEU A 327 7.94 26.13 16.46
#